data_3f9d8f697b270fa391e9b5c315ce3ce3
#
_entry.id   3f9d8f697b270fa391e9b5c315ce3ce3
#
_cell.length_a   1.000
_cell.length_b   1.000
_cell.length_c   1.000
_cell.angle_alpha   90.00
_cell.angle_beta   90.00
_cell.angle_gamma   90.00
#
_symmetry.space_group_name_H-M   'P 1'
#
loop_
_entity.id
_entity.type
_entity.pdbx_description
1 polymer ?
#
loop_
_entity_poly.entity_id
_entity_poly.type
_entity_poly.pdbx_seq_one_letter_code
_entity_poly.pdbx_strand_id
1 'polypeptide(L)'
;LLYKDACNAKSNQNNLGTIKSSNLCTEIIEYSNHEETAVCNLASISLPSCLKSKNLDDLDLTIYTKEDCIYCKYAKLLCDSKGIKYVTKDKEGLKDILENGSTTGITFPRIYNNAELIGGYTELVEAIKPTFDYYKLKDLSKVLTYNLNNIIDYNFYPIPETERSNMRHRPIGLGVQGLANVFYEMKTSFGSDLSKEINSKIFESIYYGALEASMEIAKEREVKMKFIKSGIYNDKFVSEDELNKLKKELNVREEELNRDEYLGTYSSYIGSEMYHGKFQFDLWDDSTINDRLFNWDELRTNVKKYGIRNSLLVAPMPTASTSQILGNYECIEPVMSNIYSRRVLAGEFMVINEYLVRDLIDLGIWNNTIKDKIVLNDGSVQNIAEIPNFIKERYITAWEIKQKAILDMAAERGRFICQSQSLNLFVEAPNFKILSSMHFYGWSKGLKTGMYYLRTRPSSKALQFTLEPEKPCESCSG
;
A
#
# COMPACT_ATOMS: atom_id res chain seq x y z
N LEU A 1 -4.37 20.64 -1.33
CA LEU A 1 -3.32 21.65 -1.54
C LEU A 1 -2.21 21.09 -2.43
N LEU A 2 -1.88 21.77 -3.54
CA LEU A 2 -0.82 21.42 -4.47
C LEU A 2 0.47 22.20 -4.11
N TYR A 3 1.58 21.49 -3.94
CA TYR A 3 2.92 22.08 -3.88
C TYR A 3 3.43 22.22 -5.31
N LYS A 4 3.18 23.37 -5.90
CA LYS A 4 3.28 23.59 -7.34
C LYS A 4 4.71 23.46 -7.90
N ASP A 5 5.71 23.85 -7.12
CA ASP A 5 7.13 23.66 -7.41
C ASP A 5 7.52 22.18 -7.47
N ALA A 6 7.28 21.45 -6.39
CA ALA A 6 7.57 20.02 -6.29
C ALA A 6 6.78 19.17 -7.32
N CYS A 7 5.52 19.53 -7.54
CA CYS A 7 4.67 18.87 -8.53
C CYS A 7 5.25 18.98 -9.95
N ASN A 8 5.61 20.19 -10.38
CA ASN A 8 6.12 20.41 -11.73
C ASN A 8 7.56 19.91 -11.91
N ALA A 9 8.42 20.06 -10.90
CA ALA A 9 9.80 19.56 -10.96
C ALA A 9 9.87 18.03 -11.04
N LYS A 10 8.86 17.31 -10.54
CA LYS A 10 8.85 15.84 -10.42
C LYS A 10 7.82 15.15 -11.31
N SER A 11 7.34 15.82 -12.36
CA SER A 11 6.37 15.24 -13.29
C SER A 11 7.02 14.82 -14.61
N ASN A 12 6.67 13.64 -15.09
CA ASN A 12 7.04 13.20 -16.44
C ASN A 12 6.27 13.94 -17.55
N GLN A 13 5.32 14.82 -17.19
CA GLN A 13 4.58 15.70 -18.11
C GLN A 13 5.07 17.16 -18.07
N ASN A 14 6.22 17.44 -17.45
CA ASN A 14 6.78 18.80 -17.34
C ASN A 14 7.16 19.41 -18.71
N ASN A 15 7.41 18.58 -19.72
CA ASN A 15 7.65 18.99 -21.10
C ASN A 15 6.41 19.57 -21.80
N LEU A 16 5.21 19.39 -21.27
CA LEU A 16 3.96 19.90 -21.83
C LEU A 16 3.65 21.34 -21.38
N GLY A 17 4.14 21.71 -20.21
CA GLY A 17 3.91 23.01 -19.60
C GLY A 17 3.64 22.89 -18.10
N THR A 18 3.10 23.95 -17.50
CA THR A 18 2.88 24.01 -16.05
C THR A 18 1.60 23.28 -15.65
N ILE A 19 1.71 22.30 -14.78
CA ILE A 19 0.58 21.67 -14.08
C ILE A 19 0.06 22.66 -13.04
N LYS A 20 -1.23 23.01 -13.13
CA LYS A 20 -1.85 24.12 -12.36
C LYS A 20 -2.64 23.65 -11.16
N SER A 21 -3.22 22.45 -11.21
CA SER A 21 -4.06 21.88 -10.16
C SER A 21 -3.97 20.34 -10.13
N SER A 22 -4.45 19.75 -9.05
CA SER A 22 -4.77 18.32 -8.93
C SER A 22 -6.28 18.13 -9.08
N ASN A 23 -6.73 16.85 -9.11
CA ASN A 23 -8.14 16.51 -8.87
C ASN A 23 -8.53 16.77 -7.40
N LEU A 24 -9.81 16.54 -7.08
CA LEU A 24 -10.36 16.72 -5.73
C LEU A 24 -9.62 15.87 -4.69
N CYS A 25 -9.35 14.60 -5.02
CA CYS A 25 -8.73 13.64 -4.10
C CYS A 25 -7.19 13.74 -4.05
N THR A 26 -6.59 14.66 -4.79
CA THR A 26 -5.17 15.04 -4.81
C THR A 26 -4.17 14.01 -5.32
N GLU A 27 -4.61 12.82 -5.78
CA GLU A 27 -3.73 11.80 -6.35
C GLU A 27 -3.37 12.06 -7.81
N ILE A 28 -4.23 12.75 -8.57
CA ILE A 28 -4.02 13.02 -10.00
C ILE A 28 -3.31 14.35 -10.18
N ILE A 29 -2.14 14.28 -10.81
CA ILE A 29 -1.35 15.43 -11.21
C ILE A 29 -1.01 15.28 -12.67
N GLU A 30 -1.81 15.90 -13.53
CA GLU A 30 -1.69 15.84 -14.98
C GLU A 30 -1.79 17.23 -15.60
N TYR A 31 -1.15 17.38 -16.76
CA TYR A 31 -1.23 18.62 -17.54
C TYR A 31 -2.63 18.80 -18.12
N SER A 32 -3.14 20.02 -18.03
CA SER A 32 -4.37 20.47 -18.68
C SER A 32 -4.22 21.88 -19.21
N ASN A 33 -4.87 22.16 -20.32
CA ASN A 33 -5.00 23.49 -20.91
C ASN A 33 -6.40 23.69 -21.54
N HIS A 34 -6.57 24.64 -22.42
CA HIS A 34 -7.86 24.93 -23.09
C HIS A 34 -8.22 23.88 -24.18
N GLU A 35 -7.26 23.08 -24.64
CA GLU A 35 -7.45 22.07 -25.67
C GLU A 35 -7.46 20.65 -25.10
N GLU A 36 -6.92 20.44 -23.92
CA GLU A 36 -6.72 19.12 -23.29
C GLU A 36 -7.14 19.18 -21.82
N THR A 37 -8.12 18.34 -21.47
CA THR A 37 -8.55 18.14 -20.08
C THR A 37 -8.06 16.79 -19.57
N ALA A 38 -7.28 16.83 -18.48
CA ALA A 38 -6.72 15.62 -17.87
C ALA A 38 -7.81 14.65 -17.40
N VAL A 39 -7.62 13.38 -17.73
CA VAL A 39 -8.47 12.25 -17.30
C VAL A 39 -7.56 11.07 -16.98
N CYS A 40 -7.74 10.45 -15.84
CA CYS A 40 -6.96 9.28 -15.44
C CYS A 40 -7.84 8.05 -15.23
N ASN A 41 -7.42 6.91 -15.79
CA ASN A 41 -8.03 5.61 -15.55
C ASN A 41 -7.34 4.95 -14.35
N LEU A 42 -8.12 4.55 -13.36
CA LEU A 42 -7.64 4.12 -12.05
C LEU A 42 -7.93 2.65 -11.78
N ALA A 43 -7.00 1.98 -11.12
CA ALA A 43 -7.19 0.66 -10.54
C ALA A 43 -6.45 0.51 -9.22
N SER A 44 -7.01 -0.24 -8.26
CA SER A 44 -6.38 -0.50 -6.96
C SER A 44 -6.13 -1.99 -6.74
N ILE A 45 -4.98 -2.33 -6.18
CA ILE A 45 -4.57 -3.69 -5.84
C ILE A 45 -4.89 -3.97 -4.38
N SER A 46 -5.54 -5.11 -4.10
CA SER A 46 -5.69 -5.62 -2.74
C SER A 46 -4.36 -6.18 -2.24
N LEU A 47 -3.65 -5.42 -1.41
CA LEU A 47 -2.34 -5.80 -0.88
C LEU A 47 -2.35 -7.11 -0.08
N PRO A 48 -3.38 -7.43 0.73
CA PRO A 48 -3.44 -8.71 1.44
C PRO A 48 -3.37 -9.93 0.52
N SER A 49 -3.78 -9.82 -0.75
CA SER A 49 -3.65 -10.90 -1.73
C SER A 49 -2.19 -11.28 -2.05
N CYS A 50 -1.24 -10.44 -1.70
CA CYS A 50 0.20 -10.66 -1.87
C CYS A 50 0.87 -11.21 -0.60
N LEU A 51 0.12 -11.46 0.47
CA LEU A 51 0.66 -12.13 1.64
C LEU A 51 0.83 -13.62 1.37
N LYS A 52 1.95 -14.18 1.80
CA LYS A 52 2.31 -15.58 1.68
C LYS A 52 2.46 -16.17 3.08
N SER A 53 1.53 -17.05 3.45
CA SER A 53 1.61 -17.81 4.70
C SER A 53 2.82 -18.74 4.69
N LYS A 54 3.44 -18.89 5.85
CA LYS A 54 4.49 -19.89 6.03
C LYS A 54 3.85 -21.26 6.24
N ASN A 55 4.55 -22.32 5.82
CA ASN A 55 4.19 -23.67 6.21
C ASN A 55 4.56 -23.86 7.67
N LEU A 56 3.57 -24.14 8.51
CA LEU A 56 3.76 -24.35 9.95
C LEU A 56 3.82 -25.84 10.33
N ASP A 57 3.50 -26.75 9.40
CA ASP A 57 3.46 -28.19 9.64
C ASP A 57 4.85 -28.78 9.93
N ASP A 58 5.90 -28.12 9.44
CA ASP A 58 7.29 -28.55 9.60
C ASP A 58 7.91 -28.09 10.94
N LEU A 59 7.14 -27.36 11.77
CA LEU A 59 7.60 -26.89 13.07
C LEU A 59 7.39 -27.99 14.14
N ASP A 60 8.47 -28.40 14.78
CA ASP A 60 8.47 -29.31 15.96
C ASP A 60 9.14 -28.56 17.12
N LEU A 61 8.30 -27.89 17.93
CA LEU A 61 8.77 -26.92 18.90
C LEU A 61 8.98 -27.54 20.28
N THR A 62 10.10 -27.19 20.91
CA THR A 62 10.30 -27.39 22.36
C THR A 62 10.28 -26.03 23.05
N ILE A 63 9.32 -25.80 23.94
CA ILE A 63 9.13 -24.55 24.68
C ILE A 63 9.59 -24.75 26.14
N TYR A 64 10.73 -24.18 26.48
CA TYR A 64 11.18 -24.16 27.86
C TYR A 64 10.52 -23.00 28.61
N THR A 65 9.92 -23.30 29.73
CA THR A 65 9.07 -22.38 30.50
C THR A 65 9.57 -22.26 31.95
N LYS A 66 9.09 -21.21 32.62
CA LYS A 66 9.21 -21.04 34.09
C LYS A 66 7.84 -20.69 34.69
N GLU A 67 7.70 -20.87 35.99
CA GLU A 67 6.51 -20.44 36.72
C GLU A 67 6.26 -18.93 36.57
N ASP A 68 5.00 -18.52 36.62
CA ASP A 68 4.53 -17.13 36.51
C ASP A 68 5.03 -16.33 35.30
N CYS A 69 5.27 -17.02 34.19
CA CYS A 69 5.77 -16.44 32.96
C CYS A 69 4.63 -16.16 31.98
N ILE A 70 4.22 -14.90 31.86
CA ILE A 70 3.14 -14.48 30.96
C ILE A 70 3.47 -14.76 29.48
N TYR A 71 4.70 -14.50 29.03
CA TYR A 71 5.12 -14.77 27.65
C TYR A 71 5.22 -16.29 27.34
N CYS A 72 5.48 -17.13 28.36
CA CYS A 72 5.40 -18.57 28.21
C CYS A 72 3.97 -19.03 27.97
N LYS A 73 3.00 -18.38 28.64
CA LYS A 73 1.58 -18.60 28.39
C LYS A 73 1.19 -18.17 26.97
N TYR A 74 1.62 -16.99 26.55
CA TYR A 74 1.34 -16.46 25.21
C TYR A 74 1.92 -17.36 24.11
N ALA A 75 3.14 -17.86 24.27
CA ALA A 75 3.76 -18.77 23.30
C ALA A 75 2.95 -20.05 23.11
N LYS A 76 2.49 -20.66 24.22
CA LYS A 76 1.64 -21.87 24.16
C LYS A 76 0.30 -21.60 23.49
N LEU A 77 -0.40 -20.55 23.91
CA LEU A 77 -1.69 -20.17 23.32
C LEU A 77 -1.57 -19.86 21.81
N LEU A 78 -0.48 -19.20 21.40
CA LEU A 78 -0.21 -18.94 19.99
C LEU A 78 0.00 -20.22 19.20
N CYS A 79 0.77 -21.18 19.74
CA CYS A 79 0.95 -22.49 19.11
C CYS A 79 -0.38 -23.24 19.00
N ASP A 80 -1.17 -23.27 20.09
CA ASP A 80 -2.49 -23.89 20.12
C ASP A 80 -3.43 -23.30 19.05
N SER A 81 -3.49 -21.98 18.97
CA SER A 81 -4.36 -21.27 18.00
C SER A 81 -3.95 -21.49 16.55
N LYS A 82 -2.67 -21.74 16.29
CA LYS A 82 -2.11 -21.99 14.94
C LYS A 82 -1.97 -23.49 14.62
N GLY A 83 -2.32 -24.39 15.54
CA GLY A 83 -2.18 -25.81 15.36
C GLY A 83 -0.72 -26.31 15.30
N ILE A 84 0.23 -25.52 15.83
CA ILE A 84 1.65 -25.87 15.84
C ILE A 84 1.91 -26.88 16.95
N LYS A 85 2.55 -27.99 16.61
CA LYS A 85 2.95 -29.04 17.59
C LYS A 85 4.10 -28.53 18.45
N TYR A 86 4.00 -28.75 19.75
CA TYR A 86 5.06 -28.43 20.68
C TYR A 86 5.10 -29.31 21.91
N VAL A 87 6.28 -29.44 22.52
CA VAL A 87 6.50 -30.05 23.82
C VAL A 87 6.93 -28.98 24.82
N THR A 88 6.38 -29.02 26.01
CA THR A 88 6.76 -28.11 27.09
C THR A 88 7.76 -28.76 28.02
N LYS A 89 8.86 -28.06 28.34
CA LYS A 89 9.84 -28.44 29.35
C LYS A 89 10.01 -27.30 30.35
N ASP A 90 10.45 -27.65 31.55
CA ASP A 90 10.73 -26.65 32.60
C ASP A 90 12.14 -26.06 32.46
N LYS A 91 12.49 -25.20 33.42
CA LYS A 91 13.81 -24.59 33.52
C LYS A 91 14.94 -25.62 33.75
N GLU A 92 14.67 -26.72 34.45
CA GLU A 92 15.67 -27.76 34.74
C GLU A 92 16.00 -28.51 33.43
N GLY A 93 15.02 -28.86 32.62
CA GLY A 93 15.25 -29.47 31.31
C GLY A 93 16.03 -28.60 30.33
N LEU A 94 16.03 -27.25 30.50
CA LEU A 94 16.88 -26.36 29.72
C LEU A 94 18.36 -26.48 30.10
N LYS A 95 18.70 -26.73 31.37
CA LYS A 95 20.10 -26.89 31.82
C LYS A 95 20.82 -28.03 31.11
N ASP A 96 20.07 -29.09 30.77
CA ASP A 96 20.64 -30.31 30.14
C ASP A 96 21.18 -30.02 28.71
N ILE A 97 20.71 -28.98 28.05
CA ILE A 97 21.13 -28.62 26.67
C ILE A 97 22.06 -27.40 26.62
N LEU A 98 22.30 -26.77 27.78
CA LEU A 98 23.21 -25.61 27.85
C LEU A 98 24.64 -26.07 28.18
N GLU A 99 25.62 -25.59 27.39
CA GLU A 99 27.04 -25.96 27.56
C GLU A 99 27.58 -25.74 28.99
N ASN A 100 27.08 -24.71 29.66
CA ASN A 100 27.50 -24.36 31.02
C ASN A 100 26.53 -24.81 32.14
N GLY A 101 25.45 -25.50 31.76
CA GLY A 101 24.40 -25.97 32.67
C GLY A 101 23.71 -24.88 33.49
N SER A 102 23.86 -23.61 33.14
CA SER A 102 23.29 -22.49 33.87
C SER A 102 22.23 -21.75 33.10
N THR A 103 21.09 -21.46 33.73
CA THR A 103 20.00 -20.66 33.19
C THR A 103 20.04 -19.20 33.71
N THR A 104 21.12 -18.79 34.38
CA THR A 104 21.27 -17.44 34.91
C THR A 104 21.36 -16.43 33.75
N GLY A 105 20.51 -15.40 33.76
CA GLY A 105 20.46 -14.38 32.71
C GLY A 105 19.65 -14.78 31.46
N ILE A 106 19.09 -16.01 31.42
CA ILE A 106 18.26 -16.44 30.30
C ILE A 106 16.83 -15.96 30.48
N THR A 107 16.24 -15.40 29.40
CA THR A 107 14.83 -15.01 29.33
C THR A 107 13.96 -16.19 28.92
N PHE A 108 12.71 -16.21 29.39
CA PHE A 108 11.71 -17.23 29.07
C PHE A 108 10.48 -16.62 28.41
N PRO A 109 9.77 -17.36 27.49
CA PRO A 109 10.08 -18.71 27.03
C PRO A 109 11.41 -18.77 26.27
N ARG A 110 12.02 -19.95 26.27
CA ARG A 110 13.12 -20.31 25.37
C ARG A 110 12.62 -21.37 24.42
N ILE A 111 12.59 -21.07 23.13
CA ILE A 111 11.91 -21.89 22.11
C ILE A 111 12.91 -22.40 21.10
N TYR A 112 12.86 -23.71 20.86
CA TYR A 112 13.68 -24.38 19.87
C TYR A 112 12.76 -25.05 18.83
N ASN A 113 13.17 -25.04 17.56
CA ASN A 113 12.63 -25.89 16.52
C ASN A 113 13.62 -27.03 16.31
N ASN A 114 13.25 -28.25 16.70
CA ASN A 114 14.21 -29.38 16.84
C ASN A 114 15.39 -28.98 17.76
N ALA A 115 16.61 -28.87 17.19
CA ALA A 115 17.81 -28.45 17.93
C ALA A 115 18.18 -26.97 17.72
N GLU A 116 17.48 -26.26 16.83
CA GLU A 116 17.80 -24.87 16.48
C GLU A 116 17.03 -23.90 17.38
N LEU A 117 17.75 -22.95 17.97
CA LEU A 117 17.15 -21.92 18.82
C LEU A 117 16.38 -20.88 17.97
N ILE A 118 15.08 -20.78 18.18
CA ILE A 118 14.26 -19.68 17.64
C ILE A 118 14.46 -18.42 18.49
N GLY A 119 14.36 -18.52 19.83
CA GLY A 119 14.41 -17.39 20.76
C GLY A 119 13.31 -17.40 21.79
N GLY A 120 12.67 -16.24 22.02
CA GLY A 120 11.51 -16.07 22.90
C GLY A 120 10.19 -16.00 22.13
N TYR A 121 9.19 -15.40 22.77
CA TYR A 121 7.86 -15.22 22.18
C TYR A 121 7.89 -14.30 20.91
N THR A 122 8.66 -13.22 20.97
CA THR A 122 8.77 -12.27 19.85
C THR A 122 9.36 -12.93 18.61
N GLU A 123 10.44 -13.69 18.80
CA GLU A 123 11.11 -14.44 17.73
C GLU A 123 10.21 -15.55 17.17
N LEU A 124 9.39 -16.20 18.01
CA LEU A 124 8.36 -17.14 17.54
C LEU A 124 7.35 -16.45 16.63
N VAL A 125 6.83 -15.28 17.03
CA VAL A 125 5.90 -14.49 16.20
C VAL A 125 6.54 -14.14 14.85
N GLU A 126 7.81 -13.68 14.85
CA GLU A 126 8.56 -13.39 13.62
C GLU A 126 8.76 -14.65 12.75
N ALA A 127 9.01 -15.78 13.38
CA ALA A 127 9.21 -17.05 12.67
C ALA A 127 7.95 -17.53 11.94
N ILE A 128 6.75 -17.27 12.49
CA ILE A 128 5.48 -17.81 11.95
C ILE A 128 4.65 -16.80 11.17
N LYS A 129 4.91 -15.48 11.29
CA LYS A 129 4.15 -14.46 10.56
C LYS A 129 4.31 -14.63 9.04
N PRO A 130 3.31 -14.24 8.23
CA PRO A 130 3.41 -14.27 6.78
C PRO A 130 4.52 -13.34 6.26
N THR A 131 4.96 -13.59 5.04
CA THR A 131 5.85 -12.72 4.28
C THR A 131 5.07 -12.03 3.17
N PHE A 132 5.59 -10.90 2.68
CA PHE A 132 4.98 -10.19 1.57
C PHE A 132 5.66 -10.57 0.25
N ASP A 133 4.86 -10.98 -0.74
CA ASP A 133 5.34 -11.37 -2.07
C ASP A 133 5.37 -10.15 -3.01
N TYR A 134 6.50 -9.45 -3.02
CA TYR A 134 6.75 -8.28 -3.86
C TYR A 134 6.78 -8.62 -5.36
N TYR A 135 7.19 -9.83 -5.73
CA TYR A 135 7.22 -10.27 -7.12
C TYR A 135 5.80 -10.51 -7.66
N LYS A 136 4.94 -11.14 -6.86
CA LYS A 136 3.51 -11.25 -7.19
C LYS A 136 2.87 -9.86 -7.38
N LEU A 137 3.19 -8.91 -6.50
CA LEU A 137 2.68 -7.55 -6.61
C LEU A 137 3.15 -6.86 -7.89
N LYS A 138 4.43 -7.04 -8.26
CA LYS A 138 4.99 -6.57 -9.55
C LYS A 138 4.19 -7.15 -10.73
N ASP A 139 3.96 -8.46 -10.74
CA ASP A 139 3.24 -9.14 -11.84
C ASP A 139 1.77 -8.69 -11.92
N LEU A 140 1.07 -8.51 -10.80
CA LEU A 140 -0.26 -7.92 -10.77
C LEU A 140 -0.28 -6.50 -11.34
N SER A 141 0.74 -5.70 -11.05
CA SER A 141 0.88 -4.33 -11.57
C SER A 141 1.07 -4.31 -13.09
N LYS A 142 1.80 -5.30 -13.64
CA LYS A 142 1.90 -5.50 -15.10
C LYS A 142 0.54 -5.77 -15.72
N VAL A 143 -0.21 -6.73 -15.20
CA VAL A 143 -1.55 -7.09 -15.69
C VAL A 143 -2.49 -5.88 -15.68
N LEU A 144 -2.51 -5.13 -14.59
CA LEU A 144 -3.36 -3.92 -14.49
C LEU A 144 -2.94 -2.83 -15.47
N THR A 145 -1.66 -2.68 -15.74
CA THR A 145 -1.16 -1.72 -16.73
C THR A 145 -1.64 -2.06 -18.14
N TYR A 146 -1.61 -3.34 -18.53
CA TYR A 146 -2.22 -3.80 -19.78
C TYR A 146 -3.72 -3.52 -19.83
N ASN A 147 -4.45 -3.87 -18.76
CA ASN A 147 -5.89 -3.66 -18.68
C ASN A 147 -6.28 -2.18 -18.78
N LEU A 148 -5.57 -1.29 -18.07
CA LEU A 148 -5.84 0.15 -18.11
C LEU A 148 -5.51 0.77 -19.46
N ASN A 149 -4.49 0.27 -20.17
CA ASN A 149 -4.25 0.68 -21.56
C ASN A 149 -5.41 0.33 -22.48
N ASN A 150 -6.00 -0.86 -22.33
CA ASN A 150 -7.21 -1.24 -23.08
C ASN A 150 -8.40 -0.34 -22.72
N ILE A 151 -8.56 0.00 -21.43
CA ILE A 151 -9.63 0.91 -21.00
C ILE A 151 -9.48 2.27 -21.67
N ILE A 152 -8.28 2.83 -21.79
CA ILE A 152 -8.05 4.10 -22.51
C ILE A 152 -8.62 4.02 -23.94
N ASP A 153 -8.41 2.91 -24.63
CA ASP A 153 -8.81 2.74 -26.02
C ASP A 153 -10.33 2.50 -26.21
N TYR A 154 -11.02 1.94 -25.18
CA TYR A 154 -12.45 1.58 -25.25
C TYR A 154 -13.37 2.48 -24.43
N ASN A 155 -12.81 3.40 -23.63
CA ASN A 155 -13.60 4.24 -22.74
C ASN A 155 -14.47 5.24 -23.51
N PHE A 156 -15.58 5.66 -22.88
CA PHE A 156 -16.39 6.78 -23.35
C PHE A 156 -15.82 8.09 -22.78
N TYR A 157 -15.57 9.04 -23.67
CA TYR A 157 -15.08 10.37 -23.30
C TYR A 157 -16.22 11.40 -23.42
N PRO A 158 -16.57 12.13 -22.35
CA PRO A 158 -17.72 13.03 -22.34
C PRO A 158 -17.52 14.28 -23.22
N ILE A 159 -16.27 14.70 -23.43
CA ILE A 159 -15.91 15.86 -24.28
C ILE A 159 -14.61 15.56 -25.05
N PRO A 160 -14.43 16.18 -26.25
CA PRO A 160 -13.26 15.93 -27.11
C PRO A 160 -11.91 16.22 -26.44
N GLU A 161 -11.86 17.20 -25.53
CA GLU A 161 -10.65 17.60 -24.83
C GLU A 161 -10.15 16.51 -23.89
N THR A 162 -11.05 15.72 -23.29
CA THR A 162 -10.70 14.57 -22.42
C THR A 162 -10.17 13.42 -23.26
N GLU A 163 -10.78 13.11 -24.39
CA GLU A 163 -10.29 12.09 -25.33
C GLU A 163 -8.92 12.47 -25.86
N ARG A 164 -8.73 13.72 -26.28
CA ARG A 164 -7.46 14.22 -26.80
C ARG A 164 -6.34 14.06 -25.78
N SER A 165 -6.55 14.49 -24.54
CA SER A 165 -5.58 14.35 -23.45
C SER A 165 -5.23 12.89 -23.20
N ASN A 166 -6.24 12.03 -23.03
CA ASN A 166 -6.05 10.65 -22.65
C ASN A 166 -5.39 9.82 -23.75
N MET A 167 -5.81 10.00 -25.00
CA MET A 167 -5.22 9.32 -26.16
C MET A 167 -3.78 9.77 -26.43
N ARG A 168 -3.48 11.07 -26.23
CA ARG A 168 -2.17 11.65 -26.48
C ARG A 168 -1.14 11.29 -25.42
N HIS A 169 -1.52 11.32 -24.14
CA HIS A 169 -0.59 11.13 -23.02
C HIS A 169 -0.71 9.76 -22.34
N ARG A 170 -1.83 9.09 -22.50
CA ARG A 170 -2.14 7.75 -21.97
C ARG A 170 -1.81 7.59 -20.48
N PRO A 171 -2.21 8.53 -19.61
CA PRO A 171 -1.97 8.39 -18.18
C PRO A 171 -2.85 7.29 -17.60
N ILE A 172 -2.29 6.55 -16.65
CA ILE A 172 -3.00 5.60 -15.79
C ILE A 172 -2.64 5.86 -14.34
N GLY A 173 -3.44 5.36 -13.41
CA GLY A 173 -3.21 5.49 -11.99
C GLY A 173 -3.41 4.16 -11.26
N LEU A 174 -2.32 3.48 -10.95
CA LEU A 174 -2.31 2.31 -10.09
C LEU A 174 -2.25 2.76 -8.63
N GLY A 175 -3.14 2.20 -7.81
CA GLY A 175 -3.17 2.41 -6.38
C GLY A 175 -3.31 1.10 -5.62
N VAL A 176 -3.55 1.21 -4.32
CA VAL A 176 -3.63 0.07 -3.41
C VAL A 176 -4.80 0.21 -2.46
N GLN A 177 -5.19 -0.91 -1.84
CA GLN A 177 -6.06 -0.97 -0.69
C GLN A 177 -5.51 -2.00 0.30
N GLY A 178 -5.75 -1.80 1.58
CA GLY A 178 -5.37 -2.75 2.61
C GLY A 178 -3.92 -2.65 3.09
N LEU A 179 -3.28 -1.47 3.05
CA LEU A 179 -1.95 -1.30 3.62
C LEU A 179 -1.94 -1.59 5.14
N ALA A 180 -2.97 -1.12 5.87
CA ALA A 180 -3.13 -1.42 7.29
C ALA A 180 -3.31 -2.92 7.55
N ASN A 181 -4.08 -3.63 6.69
CA ASN A 181 -4.24 -5.09 6.80
C ASN A 181 -2.89 -5.82 6.71
N VAL A 182 -2.03 -5.41 5.75
CA VAL A 182 -0.68 -5.98 5.61
C VAL A 182 0.15 -5.76 6.87
N PHE A 183 0.12 -4.56 7.44
CA PHE A 183 0.87 -4.28 8.68
C PHE A 183 0.38 -5.13 9.85
N TYR A 184 -0.93 -5.34 10.00
CA TYR A 184 -1.47 -6.20 11.05
C TYR A 184 -1.06 -7.67 10.86
N GLU A 185 -1.16 -8.22 9.65
CA GLU A 185 -0.73 -9.59 9.36
C GLU A 185 0.77 -9.77 9.55
N MET A 186 1.57 -8.82 9.11
CA MET A 186 3.02 -8.83 9.29
C MET A 186 3.46 -8.41 10.71
N LYS A 187 2.49 -8.24 11.64
CA LYS A 187 2.72 -7.95 13.06
C LYS A 187 3.57 -6.71 13.32
N THR A 188 3.44 -5.70 12.46
CA THR A 188 4.16 -4.42 12.58
C THR A 188 3.22 -3.24 12.87
N SER A 189 3.75 -2.20 13.50
CA SER A 189 3.03 -0.99 13.85
C SER A 189 3.12 0.05 12.74
N PHE A 190 2.08 0.82 12.53
CA PHE A 190 2.07 1.92 11.57
C PHE A 190 3.12 2.98 11.96
N GLY A 191 4.02 3.33 11.04
CA GLY A 191 5.10 4.30 11.28
C GLY A 191 6.38 3.72 11.90
N SER A 192 6.45 2.40 12.19
CA SER A 192 7.68 1.71 12.58
C SER A 192 8.65 1.62 11.39
N ASP A 193 9.94 1.34 11.66
CA ASP A 193 10.93 1.23 10.59
C ASP A 193 10.62 0.07 9.64
N LEU A 194 10.15 -1.07 10.16
CA LEU A 194 9.70 -2.19 9.32
C LEU A 194 8.50 -1.79 8.45
N SER A 195 7.51 -1.05 8.99
CA SER A 195 6.36 -0.61 8.18
C SER A 195 6.76 0.39 7.08
N LYS A 196 7.77 1.23 7.33
CA LYS A 196 8.34 2.14 6.32
C LYS A 196 9.04 1.37 5.21
N GLU A 197 9.84 0.36 5.56
CA GLU A 197 10.51 -0.53 4.61
C GLU A 197 9.48 -1.25 3.72
N ILE A 198 8.47 -1.90 4.32
CA ILE A 198 7.40 -2.58 3.60
C ILE A 198 6.66 -1.60 2.68
N ASN A 199 6.31 -0.41 3.18
CA ASN A 199 5.66 0.64 2.42
C ASN A 199 6.48 1.06 1.20
N SER A 200 7.77 1.28 1.34
CA SER A 200 8.67 1.64 0.25
C SER A 200 8.75 0.52 -0.80
N LYS A 201 8.97 -0.73 -0.37
CA LYS A 201 9.09 -1.90 -1.26
C LYS A 201 7.79 -2.23 -2.00
N ILE A 202 6.62 -2.00 -1.39
CA ILE A 202 5.32 -2.13 -2.06
C ILE A 202 5.23 -1.18 -3.25
N PHE A 203 5.50 0.11 -3.05
CA PHE A 203 5.40 1.10 -4.14
C PHE A 203 6.52 0.97 -5.17
N GLU A 204 7.70 0.53 -4.77
CA GLU A 204 8.76 0.12 -5.70
C GLU A 204 8.27 -0.98 -6.65
N SER A 205 7.64 -2.04 -6.10
CA SER A 205 7.14 -3.18 -6.88
C SER A 205 6.06 -2.77 -7.89
N ILE A 206 5.13 -1.90 -7.45
CA ILE A 206 4.07 -1.39 -8.32
C ILE A 206 4.65 -0.55 -9.45
N TYR A 207 5.55 0.38 -9.13
CA TYR A 207 6.13 1.27 -10.12
C TYR A 207 7.01 0.52 -11.11
N TYR A 208 7.83 -0.43 -10.64
CA TYR A 208 8.65 -1.28 -11.49
C TYR A 208 7.79 -2.10 -12.45
N GLY A 209 6.78 -2.83 -11.94
CA GLY A 209 5.91 -3.66 -12.76
C GLY A 209 5.10 -2.85 -13.79
N ALA A 210 4.58 -1.70 -13.39
CA ALA A 210 3.84 -0.81 -14.28
C ALA A 210 4.75 -0.24 -15.39
N LEU A 211 5.97 0.17 -15.03
CA LEU A 211 6.93 0.72 -15.99
C LEU A 211 7.44 -0.34 -16.96
N GLU A 212 7.72 -1.55 -16.48
CA GLU A 212 8.11 -2.71 -17.29
C GLU A 212 7.02 -3.04 -18.32
N ALA A 213 5.75 -3.15 -17.90
CA ALA A 213 4.63 -3.41 -18.80
C ALA A 213 4.43 -2.28 -19.82
N SER A 214 4.52 -1.02 -19.39
CA SER A 214 4.40 0.12 -20.29
C SER A 214 5.49 0.17 -21.36
N MET A 215 6.71 -0.27 -21.01
CA MET A 215 7.82 -0.43 -21.95
C MET A 215 7.57 -1.60 -22.92
N GLU A 216 7.09 -2.74 -22.41
CA GLU A 216 6.75 -3.90 -23.25
C GLU A 216 5.66 -3.55 -24.27
N ILE A 217 4.59 -2.86 -23.85
CA ILE A 217 3.52 -2.39 -24.75
C ILE A 217 4.09 -1.44 -25.82
N ALA A 218 4.99 -0.52 -25.45
CA ALA A 218 5.62 0.37 -26.41
C ALA A 218 6.47 -0.40 -27.41
N LYS A 219 7.27 -1.37 -26.95
CA LYS A 219 8.10 -2.23 -27.81
C LYS A 219 7.27 -3.04 -28.81
N GLU A 220 6.20 -3.67 -28.36
CA GLU A 220 5.28 -4.45 -29.22
C GLU A 220 4.60 -3.56 -30.25
N ARG A 221 4.11 -2.39 -29.82
CA ARG A 221 3.46 -1.42 -30.69
C ARG A 221 4.43 -0.86 -31.73
N GLU A 222 5.70 -0.61 -31.38
CA GLU A 222 6.72 -0.10 -32.31
C GLU A 222 6.89 -0.98 -33.54
N VAL A 223 6.89 -2.30 -33.37
CA VAL A 223 6.98 -3.26 -34.48
C VAL A 223 5.81 -3.09 -35.42
N LYS A 224 4.57 -3.01 -34.90
CA LYS A 224 3.36 -2.81 -35.70
C LYS A 224 3.34 -1.43 -36.37
N MET A 225 3.81 -0.37 -35.70
CA MET A 225 3.88 0.97 -36.27
C MET A 225 4.91 1.10 -37.40
N LYS A 226 6.08 0.44 -37.28
CA LYS A 226 7.06 0.35 -38.36
C LYS A 226 6.46 -0.34 -39.59
N PHE A 227 5.71 -1.39 -39.37
CA PHE A 227 4.96 -2.06 -40.42
C PHE A 227 3.93 -1.15 -41.10
N ILE A 228 3.12 -0.41 -40.34
CA ILE A 228 2.16 0.56 -40.90
C ILE A 228 2.86 1.63 -41.74
N LYS A 229 4.02 2.13 -41.30
CA LYS A 229 4.78 3.17 -42.02
C LYS A 229 5.41 2.66 -43.29
N SER A 230 5.96 1.45 -43.29
CA SER A 230 6.63 0.88 -44.47
C SER A 230 5.69 0.27 -45.49
N GLY A 231 4.50 -0.20 -45.08
CA GLY A 231 3.59 -0.97 -45.89
C GLY A 231 4.13 -2.39 -46.21
N ILE A 232 5.18 -2.83 -45.53
CA ILE A 232 5.86 -4.11 -45.79
C ILE A 232 5.80 -5.00 -44.54
N TYR A 233 5.36 -6.24 -44.70
CA TYR A 233 5.39 -7.28 -43.67
C TYR A 233 6.00 -8.56 -44.23
N ASN A 234 7.05 -9.08 -43.58
CA ASN A 234 7.79 -10.26 -44.03
C ASN A 234 8.17 -10.19 -45.56
N ASP A 235 8.74 -9.07 -45.95
CA ASP A 235 9.18 -8.78 -47.33
C ASP A 235 8.08 -8.75 -48.39
N LYS A 236 6.79 -8.62 -47.96
CA LYS A 236 5.64 -8.49 -48.86
C LYS A 236 4.90 -7.17 -48.62
N PHE A 237 4.48 -6.54 -49.72
CA PHE A 237 3.59 -5.41 -49.66
C PHE A 237 2.21 -5.85 -49.13
N VAL A 238 1.67 -5.06 -48.23
CA VAL A 238 0.37 -5.28 -47.58
C VAL A 238 -0.65 -4.38 -48.24
N SER A 239 -1.87 -4.88 -48.39
CA SER A 239 -2.97 -4.11 -48.95
C SER A 239 -3.34 -2.89 -48.09
N GLU A 240 -3.82 -1.84 -48.71
CA GLU A 240 -4.27 -0.62 -48.04
C GLU A 240 -5.38 -0.92 -47.01
N ASP A 241 -6.28 -1.88 -47.33
CA ASP A 241 -7.35 -2.29 -46.43
C ASP A 241 -6.82 -2.94 -45.14
N GLU A 242 -5.79 -3.79 -45.26
CA GLU A 242 -5.13 -4.41 -44.08
C GLU A 242 -4.41 -3.36 -43.25
N LEU A 243 -3.73 -2.39 -43.86
CA LEU A 243 -3.08 -1.29 -43.17
C LEU A 243 -4.11 -0.41 -42.45
N ASN A 244 -5.24 -0.10 -43.06
CA ASN A 244 -6.30 0.68 -42.47
C ASN A 244 -6.96 -0.06 -41.30
N LYS A 245 -7.16 -1.37 -41.44
CA LYS A 245 -7.63 -2.22 -40.35
C LYS A 245 -6.66 -2.19 -39.15
N LEU A 246 -5.37 -2.34 -39.39
CA LEU A 246 -4.34 -2.30 -38.34
C LEU A 246 -4.23 -0.92 -37.68
N LYS A 247 -4.30 0.16 -38.48
CA LYS A 247 -4.36 1.54 -37.93
C LYS A 247 -5.54 1.72 -36.99
N LYS A 248 -6.71 1.22 -37.38
CA LYS A 248 -7.93 1.27 -36.54
C LYS A 248 -7.80 0.42 -35.29
N GLU A 249 -7.28 -0.81 -35.40
CA GLU A 249 -7.04 -1.69 -34.26
C GLU A 249 -6.09 -1.08 -33.23
N LEU A 250 -5.04 -0.43 -33.68
CA LEU A 250 -4.04 0.22 -32.83
C LEU A 250 -4.42 1.64 -32.41
N ASN A 251 -5.55 2.14 -32.84
CA ASN A 251 -6.00 3.52 -32.58
C ASN A 251 -4.90 4.54 -32.94
N VAL A 252 -4.32 4.41 -34.16
CA VAL A 252 -3.17 5.21 -34.61
C VAL A 252 -3.61 6.63 -34.95
N ARG A 253 -2.90 7.61 -34.39
CA ARG A 253 -3.11 9.03 -34.65
C ARG A 253 -2.15 9.52 -35.74
N GLU A 254 -2.54 10.52 -36.53
CA GLU A 254 -1.69 11.10 -37.59
C GLU A 254 -0.35 11.62 -37.04
N GLU A 255 -0.37 12.26 -35.89
CA GLU A 255 0.83 12.78 -35.23
C GLU A 255 1.86 11.67 -34.88
N GLU A 256 1.40 10.46 -34.63
CA GLU A 256 2.28 9.29 -34.34
C GLU A 256 2.96 8.80 -35.63
N LEU A 257 2.33 8.92 -36.80
CA LEU A 257 2.90 8.53 -38.10
C LEU A 257 4.00 9.49 -38.57
N ASN A 258 3.99 10.74 -38.09
CA ASN A 258 4.99 11.75 -38.46
C ASN A 258 6.31 11.62 -37.68
N ARG A 259 6.38 10.72 -36.70
CA ARG A 259 7.61 10.44 -35.93
C ARG A 259 8.46 9.37 -36.64
N ASP A 260 9.79 9.48 -36.53
CA ASP A 260 10.73 8.49 -37.07
C ASP A 260 11.28 7.54 -36.01
N GLU A 261 11.20 7.92 -34.75
CA GLU A 261 11.66 7.12 -33.62
C GLU A 261 10.59 7.02 -32.53
N TYR A 262 10.73 6.05 -31.62
CA TYR A 262 9.82 5.79 -30.50
C TYR A 262 8.36 5.65 -30.93
N LEU A 263 8.14 4.97 -32.05
CA LEU A 263 6.81 4.86 -32.67
C LEU A 263 5.76 4.17 -31.79
N GLY A 264 6.18 3.36 -30.83
CA GLY A 264 5.30 2.65 -29.92
C GLY A 264 4.86 3.45 -28.70
N THR A 265 5.50 4.58 -28.40
CA THR A 265 5.28 5.34 -27.17
C THR A 265 3.98 6.17 -27.22
N TYR A 266 3.61 6.80 -26.10
CA TYR A 266 2.59 7.85 -26.11
C TYR A 266 3.07 9.08 -26.90
N SER A 267 2.12 9.89 -27.42
CA SER A 267 2.44 10.90 -28.43
C SER A 267 3.38 12.00 -27.93
N SER A 268 3.32 12.37 -26.67
CA SER A 268 4.16 13.42 -26.07
C SER A 268 5.41 12.88 -25.32
N TYR A 269 5.89 11.70 -25.68
CA TYR A 269 7.03 11.05 -25.02
C TYR A 269 8.35 11.83 -25.18
N ILE A 270 8.63 12.28 -26.36
CA ILE A 270 9.90 12.98 -26.69
C ILE A 270 9.98 14.29 -25.87
N GLY A 271 11.11 14.48 -25.19
CA GLY A 271 11.37 15.59 -24.30
C GLY A 271 10.87 15.41 -22.86
N SER A 272 10.20 14.30 -22.53
CA SER A 272 9.82 13.97 -21.16
C SER A 272 11.02 13.53 -20.31
N GLU A 273 10.87 13.49 -18.98
CA GLU A 273 11.92 12.98 -18.08
C GLU A 273 12.29 11.52 -18.40
N MET A 274 11.30 10.70 -18.76
CA MET A 274 11.51 9.31 -19.19
C MET A 274 12.30 9.20 -20.50
N TYR A 275 12.07 10.11 -21.44
CA TYR A 275 12.88 10.21 -22.66
C TYR A 275 14.35 10.50 -22.33
N HIS A 276 14.61 11.33 -21.32
CA HIS A 276 15.95 11.58 -20.80
C HIS A 276 16.50 10.45 -19.90
N GLY A 277 15.75 9.38 -19.73
CA GLY A 277 16.12 8.21 -18.94
C GLY A 277 16.07 8.41 -17.43
N LYS A 278 15.30 9.40 -16.96
CA LYS A 278 15.08 9.65 -15.54
C LYS A 278 13.78 9.00 -15.08
N PHE A 279 13.87 8.17 -14.06
CA PHE A 279 12.74 7.58 -13.36
C PHE A 279 12.23 8.51 -12.25
N GLN A 280 11.06 8.21 -11.68
CA GLN A 280 10.45 9.07 -10.67
C GLN A 280 11.37 9.33 -9.48
N PHE A 281 12.09 8.32 -9.00
CA PHE A 281 13.01 8.46 -7.87
C PHE A 281 14.26 9.29 -8.20
N ASP A 282 14.67 9.40 -9.47
CA ASP A 282 15.79 10.25 -9.89
C ASP A 282 15.44 11.76 -9.80
N LEU A 283 14.14 12.09 -9.71
CA LEU A 283 13.64 13.45 -9.58
C LEU A 283 13.51 13.92 -8.12
N TRP A 284 13.95 13.08 -7.16
CA TRP A 284 13.97 13.42 -5.74
C TRP A 284 15.42 13.68 -5.31
N ASP A 285 15.62 14.70 -4.45
CA ASP A 285 16.94 15.19 -4.07
C ASP A 285 17.79 14.17 -3.26
N ASP A 286 17.19 13.08 -2.84
CA ASP A 286 17.84 12.05 -2.03
C ASP A 286 18.06 10.77 -2.85
N SER A 287 19.31 10.56 -3.26
CA SER A 287 19.75 9.41 -4.06
C SER A 287 19.94 8.11 -3.24
N THR A 288 19.61 8.09 -1.96
CA THR A 288 19.94 7.02 -1.01
C THR A 288 18.97 5.83 -1.01
N ILE A 289 18.41 5.42 -2.15
CA ILE A 289 17.73 4.14 -2.23
C ILE A 289 18.79 3.05 -2.47
N ASN A 290 19.42 2.61 -1.40
CA ASN A 290 20.52 1.65 -1.48
C ASN A 290 20.10 0.18 -1.54
N ASP A 291 18.85 -0.15 -1.16
CA ASP A 291 18.31 -1.52 -1.13
C ASP A 291 17.12 -1.64 -2.06
N ARG A 292 17.39 -1.89 -3.36
CA ARG A 292 16.38 -2.04 -4.40
C ARG A 292 16.06 -3.51 -4.64
N LEU A 293 14.77 -3.81 -4.79
CA LEU A 293 14.28 -5.18 -5.02
C LEU A 293 14.54 -5.68 -6.45
N PHE A 294 14.59 -4.77 -7.44
CA PHE A 294 14.58 -5.12 -8.87
C PHE A 294 15.76 -4.54 -9.61
N ASN A 295 16.01 -5.08 -10.82
CA ASN A 295 17.10 -4.63 -11.70
C ASN A 295 16.69 -3.37 -12.47
N TRP A 296 16.81 -2.22 -11.84
CA TRP A 296 16.48 -0.92 -12.43
C TRP A 296 17.39 -0.49 -13.58
N ASP A 297 18.63 -0.95 -13.61
CA ASP A 297 19.59 -0.58 -14.67
C ASP A 297 19.23 -1.27 -15.99
N GLU A 298 18.81 -2.52 -15.94
CA GLU A 298 18.29 -3.23 -17.10
C GLU A 298 17.01 -2.61 -17.63
N LEU A 299 16.06 -2.29 -16.73
CA LEU A 299 14.81 -1.62 -17.11
C LEU A 299 15.09 -0.25 -17.73
N ARG A 300 16.02 0.52 -17.17
CA ARG A 300 16.45 1.83 -17.71
C ARG A 300 17.01 1.70 -19.12
N THR A 301 17.84 0.70 -19.36
CA THR A 301 18.39 0.40 -20.68
C THR A 301 17.29 0.10 -21.69
N ASN A 302 16.30 -0.71 -21.30
CA ASN A 302 15.17 -1.06 -22.15
C ASN A 302 14.24 0.14 -22.40
N VAL A 303 13.95 0.96 -21.37
CA VAL A 303 13.15 2.18 -21.52
C VAL A 303 13.84 3.20 -22.44
N LYS A 304 15.14 3.38 -22.34
CA LYS A 304 15.89 4.23 -23.28
C LYS A 304 15.80 3.74 -24.73
N LYS A 305 15.73 2.43 -24.91
CA LYS A 305 15.70 1.82 -26.25
C LYS A 305 14.31 1.86 -26.90
N TYR A 306 13.26 1.57 -26.14
CA TYR A 306 11.90 1.37 -26.67
C TYR A 306 10.92 2.47 -26.25
N GLY A 307 11.26 3.27 -25.25
CA GLY A 307 10.33 4.19 -24.58
C GLY A 307 9.26 3.46 -23.77
N ILE A 308 8.20 4.19 -23.41
CA ILE A 308 7.04 3.68 -22.66
C ILE A 308 5.74 4.13 -23.30
N ARG A 309 4.64 3.37 -23.09
CA ARG A 309 3.31 3.65 -23.65
C ARG A 309 2.48 4.63 -22.80
N ASN A 310 2.81 4.82 -21.53
CA ASN A 310 2.04 5.64 -20.58
C ASN A 310 2.90 6.76 -20.03
N SER A 311 2.41 7.99 -20.03
CA SER A 311 3.14 9.13 -19.45
C SER A 311 3.22 9.06 -17.92
N LEU A 312 2.19 8.53 -17.28
CA LEU A 312 2.06 8.40 -15.82
C LEU A 312 1.45 7.03 -15.48
N LEU A 313 1.81 6.47 -14.32
CA LEU A 313 1.55 5.07 -13.98
C LEU A 313 0.93 4.86 -12.59
N VAL A 314 1.39 5.58 -11.57
CA VAL A 314 1.04 5.32 -10.17
C VAL A 314 0.40 6.55 -9.54
N ALA A 315 -0.82 6.36 -9.00
CA ALA A 315 -1.62 7.37 -8.33
C ALA A 315 -2.52 6.71 -7.27
N PRO A 316 -2.06 6.52 -6.04
CA PRO A 316 -2.89 5.95 -4.98
C PRO A 316 -4.11 6.79 -4.69
N MET A 317 -5.27 6.32 -5.16
CA MET A 317 -6.57 6.95 -5.02
C MET A 317 -7.28 6.50 -3.74
N PRO A 318 -8.33 7.20 -3.28
CA PRO A 318 -9.23 6.70 -2.24
C PRO A 318 -9.94 5.43 -2.73
N THR A 319 -10.12 4.47 -1.85
CA THR A 319 -10.77 3.19 -2.18
C THR A 319 -12.01 2.92 -1.33
N ALA A 320 -12.76 3.98 -1.01
CA ALA A 320 -13.87 3.97 -0.04
C ALA A 320 -14.90 2.86 -0.25
N SER A 321 -15.23 2.51 -1.50
CA SER A 321 -16.19 1.45 -1.82
C SER A 321 -15.51 0.12 -2.12
N THR A 322 -14.45 0.14 -2.94
CA THR A 322 -13.79 -1.09 -3.41
C THR A 322 -13.05 -1.83 -2.30
N SER A 323 -12.47 -1.11 -1.34
CA SER A 323 -11.84 -1.71 -0.17
C SER A 323 -12.85 -2.50 0.67
N GLN A 324 -14.05 -1.99 0.83
CA GLN A 324 -15.11 -2.65 1.61
C GLN A 324 -15.66 -3.90 0.94
N ILE A 325 -15.80 -3.87 -0.39
CA ILE A 325 -16.22 -5.05 -1.16
C ILE A 325 -15.24 -6.22 -0.94
N LEU A 326 -13.95 -5.92 -0.81
CA LEU A 326 -12.90 -6.92 -0.61
C LEU A 326 -12.52 -7.16 0.86
N GLY A 327 -13.19 -6.51 1.81
CA GLY A 327 -12.89 -6.62 3.25
C GLY A 327 -11.57 -5.98 3.67
N ASN A 328 -11.09 -4.97 2.93
CA ASN A 328 -9.86 -4.26 3.23
C ASN A 328 -10.11 -2.93 3.93
N TYR A 329 -9.11 -2.45 4.65
CA TYR A 329 -9.04 -1.03 5.02
C TYR A 329 -8.68 -0.17 3.80
N GLU A 330 -9.10 1.11 3.85
CA GLU A 330 -8.99 2.02 2.72
C GLU A 330 -7.55 2.35 2.37
N CYS A 331 -7.21 2.26 1.09
CA CYS A 331 -5.99 2.77 0.46
C CYS A 331 -4.72 2.53 1.30
N ILE A 332 -4.06 3.63 1.69
CA ILE A 332 -2.80 3.71 2.46
C ILE A 332 -3.03 4.19 3.89
N GLU A 333 -4.29 4.25 4.34
CA GLU A 333 -4.67 4.90 5.59
C GLU A 333 -4.45 4.02 6.82
N PRO A 334 -4.08 4.63 7.96
CA PRO A 334 -4.21 3.97 9.25
C PRO A 334 -5.68 3.89 9.67
N VAL A 335 -6.00 2.96 10.55
CA VAL A 335 -7.36 2.73 11.05
C VAL A 335 -7.75 3.82 12.05
N MET A 336 -8.90 4.44 11.84
CA MET A 336 -9.40 5.51 12.71
C MET A 336 -9.93 5.00 14.06
N SER A 337 -10.46 3.77 14.10
CA SER A 337 -11.00 3.16 15.32
C SER A 337 -10.99 1.64 15.16
N ASN A 338 -10.64 0.91 16.22
CA ASN A 338 -10.67 -0.56 16.20
C ASN A 338 -12.08 -1.14 16.39
N ILE A 339 -13.07 -0.31 16.79
CA ILE A 339 -14.48 -0.67 16.83
C ILE A 339 -15.31 0.57 16.56
N TYR A 340 -16.28 0.49 15.65
CA TYR A 340 -17.16 1.60 15.32
C TYR A 340 -18.51 1.11 14.78
N SER A 341 -19.51 1.96 14.86
CA SER A 341 -20.80 1.73 14.23
C SER A 341 -20.78 2.24 12.79
N ARG A 342 -21.25 1.41 11.87
CA ARG A 342 -21.45 1.77 10.47
C ARG A 342 -22.94 1.81 10.16
N ARG A 343 -23.42 2.98 9.75
CA ARG A 343 -24.79 3.15 9.28
C ARG A 343 -24.86 3.09 7.77
N VAL A 344 -25.66 2.17 7.25
CA VAL A 344 -25.94 1.99 5.82
C VAL A 344 -27.46 1.95 5.62
N LEU A 345 -27.94 1.93 4.36
CA LEU A 345 -29.37 1.84 4.07
C LEU A 345 -30.04 0.61 4.69
N ALA A 346 -29.33 -0.51 4.82
CA ALA A 346 -29.83 -1.75 5.40
C ALA A 346 -29.86 -1.78 6.94
N GLY A 347 -29.30 -0.77 7.62
CA GLY A 347 -29.26 -0.69 9.08
C GLY A 347 -27.95 -0.16 9.64
N GLU A 348 -27.77 -0.36 10.94
CA GLU A 348 -26.56 0.01 11.67
C GLU A 348 -25.84 -1.25 12.13
N PHE A 349 -24.55 -1.34 11.82
CA PHE A 349 -23.72 -2.51 12.08
C PHE A 349 -22.49 -2.12 12.88
N MET A 350 -22.19 -2.89 13.92
CA MET A 350 -20.91 -2.76 14.62
C MET A 350 -19.79 -3.42 13.80
N VAL A 351 -18.76 -2.68 13.47
CA VAL A 351 -17.58 -3.16 12.78
C VAL A 351 -16.41 -3.17 13.76
N ILE A 352 -15.76 -4.29 13.88
CA ILE A 352 -14.58 -4.47 14.74
C ILE A 352 -13.37 -4.85 13.92
N ASN A 353 -12.19 -4.41 14.36
CA ASN A 353 -10.92 -4.83 13.78
C ASN A 353 -10.66 -6.31 14.10
N GLU A 354 -10.92 -7.18 13.13
CA GLU A 354 -10.79 -8.63 13.29
C GLU A 354 -9.36 -9.08 13.60
N TYR A 355 -8.35 -8.35 13.14
CA TYR A 355 -6.95 -8.63 13.45
C TYR A 355 -6.65 -8.44 14.93
N LEU A 356 -7.19 -7.38 15.53
CA LEU A 356 -7.09 -7.13 16.97
C LEU A 356 -7.79 -8.24 17.75
N VAL A 357 -9.00 -8.63 17.34
CA VAL A 357 -9.76 -9.69 18.02
C VAL A 357 -8.99 -11.01 17.95
N ARG A 358 -8.48 -11.40 16.79
CA ARG A 358 -7.64 -12.60 16.65
C ARG A 358 -6.42 -12.56 17.56
N ASP A 359 -5.67 -11.47 17.56
CA ASP A 359 -4.48 -11.34 18.39
C ASP A 359 -4.84 -11.41 19.90
N LEU A 360 -5.96 -10.83 20.32
CA LEU A 360 -6.41 -10.91 21.71
C LEU A 360 -6.93 -12.32 22.08
N ILE A 361 -7.54 -13.04 21.15
CA ILE A 361 -7.92 -14.47 21.33
C ILE A 361 -6.66 -15.32 21.46
N ASP A 362 -5.69 -15.15 20.55
CA ASP A 362 -4.40 -15.85 20.57
C ASP A 362 -3.63 -15.66 21.89
N LEU A 363 -3.87 -14.53 22.58
CA LEU A 363 -3.30 -14.24 23.91
C LEU A 363 -4.20 -14.69 25.08
N GLY A 364 -5.42 -15.17 24.81
CA GLY A 364 -6.40 -15.53 25.85
C GLY A 364 -6.92 -14.33 26.65
N ILE A 365 -6.95 -13.14 26.04
CA ILE A 365 -7.38 -11.86 26.68
C ILE A 365 -8.78 -11.47 26.23
N TRP A 366 -9.22 -11.88 25.03
CA TRP A 366 -10.50 -11.46 24.47
C TRP A 366 -11.70 -11.94 25.32
N ASN A 367 -12.54 -11.01 25.75
CA ASN A 367 -13.82 -11.26 26.42
C ASN A 367 -14.71 -10.01 26.31
N ASN A 368 -15.96 -10.10 26.82
CA ASN A 368 -16.91 -8.99 26.78
C ASN A 368 -16.41 -7.75 27.51
N THR A 369 -15.73 -7.90 28.64
CA THR A 369 -15.18 -6.77 29.41
C THR A 369 -14.14 -5.99 28.59
N ILE A 370 -13.25 -6.69 27.90
CA ILE A 370 -12.26 -6.06 27.01
C ILE A 370 -12.94 -5.37 25.83
N LYS A 371 -13.92 -6.03 25.19
CA LYS A 371 -14.72 -5.41 24.11
C LYS A 371 -15.35 -4.09 24.60
N ASP A 372 -16.00 -4.11 25.75
CA ASP A 372 -16.68 -2.94 26.30
C ASP A 372 -15.70 -1.81 26.66
N LYS A 373 -14.52 -2.16 27.19
CA LYS A 373 -13.44 -1.18 27.41
C LYS A 373 -12.95 -0.54 26.10
N ILE A 374 -12.84 -1.30 25.02
CA ILE A 374 -12.46 -0.77 23.69
C ILE A 374 -13.55 0.20 23.19
N VAL A 375 -14.82 -0.16 23.31
CA VAL A 375 -15.96 0.71 22.97
C VAL A 375 -15.93 2.02 23.76
N LEU A 376 -15.77 1.95 25.09
CA LEU A 376 -15.71 3.11 25.98
C LEU A 376 -14.54 4.05 25.68
N ASN A 377 -13.44 3.52 25.09
CA ASN A 377 -12.28 4.28 24.67
C ASN A 377 -12.32 4.69 23.18
N ASP A 378 -13.51 4.80 22.58
CA ASP A 378 -13.70 5.19 21.16
C ASP A 378 -12.89 4.32 20.17
N GLY A 379 -12.71 3.03 20.51
CA GLY A 379 -11.93 2.07 19.72
C GLY A 379 -10.43 2.10 19.95
N SER A 380 -9.94 2.90 20.91
CA SER A 380 -8.54 2.86 21.33
C SER A 380 -8.28 1.71 22.29
N VAL A 381 -7.08 1.13 22.19
CA VAL A 381 -6.59 0.09 23.11
C VAL A 381 -5.55 0.62 24.11
N GLN A 382 -5.18 1.91 24.03
CA GLN A 382 -4.04 2.47 24.75
C GLN A 382 -4.21 2.44 26.27
N ASN A 383 -5.40 2.77 26.78
CA ASN A 383 -5.68 2.90 28.20
C ASN A 383 -6.20 1.62 28.86
N ILE A 384 -6.14 0.47 28.19
CA ILE A 384 -6.61 -0.82 28.72
C ILE A 384 -5.43 -1.59 29.31
N ALA A 385 -5.40 -1.70 30.64
CA ALA A 385 -4.23 -2.25 31.38
C ALA A 385 -3.94 -3.72 31.01
N GLU A 386 -4.96 -4.51 30.71
CA GLU A 386 -4.85 -5.94 30.40
C GLU A 386 -4.23 -6.22 29.03
N ILE A 387 -4.23 -5.22 28.14
CA ILE A 387 -3.67 -5.36 26.78
C ILE A 387 -2.18 -5.06 26.82
N PRO A 388 -1.31 -5.99 26.34
CA PRO A 388 0.13 -5.80 26.29
C PRO A 388 0.56 -4.64 25.39
N ASN A 389 1.70 -4.02 25.69
CA ASN A 389 2.20 -2.86 24.95
C ASN A 389 2.44 -3.13 23.48
N PHE A 390 2.95 -4.30 23.09
CA PHE A 390 3.17 -4.65 21.68
C PHE A 390 1.86 -4.76 20.87
N ILE A 391 0.72 -5.08 21.52
CA ILE A 391 -0.61 -5.00 20.92
C ILE A 391 -1.07 -3.55 20.82
N LYS A 392 -0.87 -2.75 21.88
CA LYS A 392 -1.20 -1.32 21.85
C LYS A 392 -0.48 -0.57 20.75
N GLU A 393 0.81 -0.82 20.57
CA GLU A 393 1.62 -0.24 19.49
C GLU A 393 1.14 -0.65 18.10
N ARG A 394 0.75 -1.92 17.91
CA ARG A 394 0.27 -2.43 16.63
C ARG A 394 -1.10 -1.87 16.24
N TYR A 395 -2.01 -1.75 17.19
CA TYR A 395 -3.39 -1.32 16.96
C TYR A 395 -3.65 0.13 17.35
N ILE A 396 -2.61 0.95 17.27
CA ILE A 396 -2.69 2.39 17.44
C ILE A 396 -3.63 2.99 16.38
N THR A 397 -4.54 3.87 16.79
CA THR A 397 -5.48 4.53 15.88
C THR A 397 -4.84 5.71 15.16
N ALA A 398 -5.43 6.14 14.04
CA ALA A 398 -4.95 7.29 13.27
C ALA A 398 -4.82 8.58 14.09
N TRP A 399 -5.63 8.73 15.14
CA TRP A 399 -5.62 9.88 16.05
C TRP A 399 -4.42 9.90 16.99
N GLU A 400 -3.90 8.73 17.31
CA GLU A 400 -2.82 8.50 18.25
C GLU A 400 -1.45 8.48 17.54
N ILE A 401 -1.44 8.25 16.22
CA ILE A 401 -0.22 8.27 15.41
C ILE A 401 0.26 9.72 15.25
N LYS A 402 1.55 9.94 15.48
CA LYS A 402 2.17 11.24 15.15
C LYS A 402 2.05 11.50 13.65
N GLN A 403 1.37 12.57 13.24
CA GLN A 403 1.13 12.88 11.83
C GLN A 403 2.43 13.05 11.02
N LYS A 404 3.54 13.41 11.69
CA LYS A 404 4.87 13.38 11.11
C LYS A 404 5.23 12.01 10.53
N ALA A 405 4.90 10.91 11.22
CA ALA A 405 5.18 9.56 10.74
C ALA A 405 4.39 9.23 9.45
N ILE A 406 3.14 9.68 9.36
CA ILE A 406 2.32 9.54 8.15
C ILE A 406 2.94 10.30 6.98
N LEU A 407 3.42 11.54 7.22
CA LEU A 407 4.08 12.35 6.20
C LEU A 407 5.43 11.76 5.76
N ASP A 408 6.21 11.21 6.69
CA ASP A 408 7.47 10.51 6.38
C ASP A 408 7.22 9.28 5.49
N MET A 409 6.24 8.44 5.84
CA MET A 409 5.84 7.30 5.01
C MET A 409 5.32 7.73 3.63
N ALA A 410 4.60 8.84 3.56
CA ALA A 410 4.13 9.41 2.30
C ALA A 410 5.29 9.89 1.40
N ALA A 411 6.34 10.46 1.98
CA ALA A 411 7.55 10.87 1.26
C ALA A 411 8.36 9.66 0.76
N GLU A 412 8.51 8.62 1.59
CA GLU A 412 9.25 7.40 1.24
C GLU A 412 8.63 6.70 0.03
N ARG A 413 7.30 6.43 0.04
CA ARG A 413 6.63 5.84 -1.12
C ARG A 413 6.49 6.82 -2.29
N GLY A 414 6.50 8.13 -2.04
CA GLY A 414 6.38 9.19 -3.04
C GLY A 414 7.43 9.12 -4.15
N ARG A 415 8.60 8.55 -3.84
CA ARG A 415 9.70 8.30 -4.80
C ARG A 415 9.31 7.33 -5.93
N PHE A 416 8.30 6.50 -5.71
CA PHE A 416 7.77 5.53 -6.68
C PHE A 416 6.38 5.91 -7.20
N ILE A 417 5.88 7.10 -6.87
CA ILE A 417 4.59 7.61 -7.30
C ILE A 417 4.81 8.75 -8.30
N CYS A 418 4.59 8.48 -9.58
CA CYS A 418 4.81 9.48 -10.62
C CYS A 418 3.75 10.59 -10.64
N GLN A 419 2.53 10.30 -10.22
CA GLN A 419 1.50 11.31 -9.94
C GLN A 419 1.61 11.78 -8.47
N SER A 420 0.52 11.75 -7.71
CA SER A 420 0.53 12.01 -6.27
C SER A 420 -0.30 10.95 -5.53
N GLN A 421 -0.74 11.25 -4.34
CA GLN A 421 -1.42 10.31 -3.46
C GLN A 421 -2.53 10.99 -2.66
N SER A 422 -3.65 10.30 -2.46
CA SER A 422 -4.74 10.75 -1.60
C SER A 422 -4.38 10.55 -0.14
N LEU A 423 -3.65 11.50 0.42
CA LEU A 423 -3.16 11.46 1.79
C LEU A 423 -4.15 12.15 2.74
N ASN A 424 -4.67 11.41 3.72
CA ASN A 424 -5.44 11.98 4.81
C ASN A 424 -4.54 12.27 6.02
N LEU A 425 -4.82 13.39 6.70
CA LEU A 425 -4.16 13.75 7.96
C LEU A 425 -5.22 13.88 9.06
N PHE A 426 -4.84 13.51 10.28
CA PHE A 426 -5.76 13.33 11.41
C PHE A 426 -5.37 14.25 12.55
N VAL A 427 -6.16 15.29 12.80
CA VAL A 427 -5.92 16.27 13.86
C VAL A 427 -7.21 16.51 14.61
N GLU A 428 -7.27 16.12 15.88
CA GLU A 428 -8.50 16.25 16.68
C GLU A 428 -9.00 17.69 16.76
N ALA A 429 -8.10 18.63 17.08
CA ALA A 429 -8.39 20.06 17.20
C ALA A 429 -7.40 20.88 16.36
N PRO A 430 -7.68 21.07 15.06
CA PRO A 430 -6.77 21.78 14.17
C PRO A 430 -6.71 23.28 14.51
N ASN A 431 -5.53 23.85 14.35
CA ASN A 431 -5.30 25.28 14.41
C ASN A 431 -4.29 25.70 13.32
N PHE A 432 -4.19 26.99 13.07
CA PHE A 432 -3.33 27.53 12.03
C PHE A 432 -1.87 27.10 12.17
N LYS A 433 -1.33 27.10 13.40
CA LYS A 433 0.06 26.74 13.68
C LYS A 433 0.34 25.28 13.33
N ILE A 434 -0.54 24.36 13.74
CA ILE A 434 -0.41 22.92 13.45
C ILE A 434 -0.48 22.68 11.94
N LEU A 435 -1.49 23.23 11.27
CA LEU A 435 -1.69 23.04 9.84
C LEU A 435 -0.53 23.61 9.02
N SER A 436 -0.08 24.83 9.31
CA SER A 436 1.08 25.42 8.64
C SER A 436 2.33 24.56 8.83
N SER A 437 2.61 24.10 10.05
CA SER A 437 3.76 23.23 10.34
C SER A 437 3.70 21.95 9.55
N MET A 438 2.53 21.30 9.46
CA MET A 438 2.35 20.06 8.71
C MET A 438 2.56 20.27 7.20
N HIS A 439 2.01 21.34 6.63
CA HIS A 439 2.19 21.65 5.21
C HIS A 439 3.64 21.99 4.86
N PHE A 440 4.31 22.81 5.66
CA PHE A 440 5.73 23.10 5.45
C PHE A 440 6.59 21.86 5.60
N TYR A 441 6.27 20.98 6.57
CA TYR A 441 6.97 19.71 6.72
C TYR A 441 6.76 18.79 5.50
N GLY A 442 5.53 18.61 5.03
CA GLY A 442 5.26 17.81 3.83
C GLY A 442 5.95 18.36 2.58
N TRP A 443 5.92 19.67 2.41
CA TRP A 443 6.63 20.36 1.33
C TRP A 443 8.16 20.16 1.41
N SER A 444 8.76 20.34 2.60
CA SER A 444 10.20 20.14 2.80
C SER A 444 10.65 18.70 2.60
N LYS A 445 9.72 17.73 2.74
CA LYS A 445 9.95 16.32 2.42
C LYS A 445 9.78 16.00 0.93
N GLY A 446 9.48 16.99 0.11
CA GLY A 446 9.36 16.86 -1.33
C GLY A 446 8.03 16.29 -1.83
N LEU A 447 6.98 16.25 -1.00
CA LEU A 447 5.65 15.85 -1.43
C LEU A 447 5.12 16.79 -2.52
N LYS A 448 4.31 16.27 -3.45
CA LYS A 448 3.70 17.02 -4.55
C LYS A 448 2.37 17.65 -4.15
N THR A 449 1.66 17.03 -3.19
CA THR A 449 0.39 17.51 -2.61
C THR A 449 0.45 17.47 -1.09
N GLY A 450 -0.29 18.33 -0.43
CA GLY A 450 -0.29 18.44 1.02
C GLY A 450 -1.16 17.37 1.69
N MET A 451 -2.45 17.39 1.41
CA MET A 451 -3.41 16.41 1.92
C MET A 451 -4.68 16.41 1.07
N TYR A 452 -5.41 15.30 1.12
CA TYR A 452 -6.77 15.16 0.61
C TYR A 452 -7.79 15.66 1.65
N TYR A 453 -8.00 14.93 2.75
CA TYR A 453 -8.82 15.38 3.87
C TYR A 453 -7.97 15.69 5.10
N LEU A 454 -8.34 16.79 5.76
CA LEU A 454 -8.06 16.99 7.17
C LEU A 454 -9.20 16.34 7.96
N ARG A 455 -8.92 15.22 8.60
CA ARG A 455 -9.88 14.56 9.48
C ARG A 455 -9.82 15.20 10.86
N THR A 456 -10.98 15.56 11.39
CA THR A 456 -11.12 16.15 12.74
C THR A 456 -12.13 15.33 13.54
N ARG A 457 -12.00 15.30 14.85
CA ARG A 457 -13.04 14.72 15.71
C ARG A 457 -14.15 15.75 15.90
N PRO A 458 -15.44 15.34 15.82
CA PRO A 458 -16.54 16.22 16.16
C PRO A 458 -16.48 16.61 17.64
N SER A 459 -16.83 17.85 17.94
CA SER A 459 -16.84 18.39 19.32
C SER A 459 -17.93 17.76 20.22
N SER A 460 -18.92 17.08 19.65
CA SER A 460 -19.94 16.32 20.36
C SER A 460 -19.85 14.84 20.01
N LYS A 461 -19.73 13.97 21.02
CA LYS A 461 -19.77 12.52 20.83
C LYS A 461 -21.19 12.08 20.43
N ALA A 462 -21.39 11.65 19.21
CA ALA A 462 -22.67 11.13 18.71
C ALA A 462 -22.86 9.61 18.92
N LEU A 463 -22.07 8.97 19.78
CA LEU A 463 -22.11 7.53 20.02
C LEU A 463 -22.38 7.25 21.49
N GLN A 464 -23.68 7.20 21.87
CA GLN A 464 -24.12 6.51 23.08
C GLN A 464 -24.38 5.04 22.69
N PHE A 465 -23.46 4.14 22.96
CA PHE A 465 -23.77 2.72 23.02
C PHE A 465 -24.49 2.47 24.33
N THR A 466 -25.67 1.91 24.27
CA THR A 466 -26.35 1.39 25.47
C THR A 466 -25.63 0.11 25.87
N LEU A 467 -24.76 0.18 26.86
CA LEU A 467 -24.23 -1.02 27.52
C LEU A 467 -25.39 -1.64 28.29
N GLU A 468 -25.71 -2.90 28.01
CA GLU A 468 -26.63 -3.63 28.89
C GLU A 468 -25.96 -3.76 30.26
N PRO A 469 -26.60 -3.27 31.35
CA PRO A 469 -26.06 -3.52 32.66
C PRO A 469 -26.04 -5.03 32.93
N GLU A 470 -24.94 -5.56 33.49
CA GLU A 470 -24.91 -6.93 33.99
C GLU A 470 -26.12 -7.15 34.90
N LYS A 471 -27.01 -8.04 34.49
CA LYS A 471 -28.11 -8.45 35.36
C LYS A 471 -27.50 -9.08 36.60
N PRO A 472 -27.79 -8.56 37.81
CA PRO A 472 -27.35 -9.26 39.00
C PRO A 472 -27.97 -10.65 39.03
N CYS A 473 -27.15 -11.64 39.39
CA CYS A 473 -27.58 -13.04 39.47
C CYS A 473 -28.68 -13.18 40.49
N GLU A 474 -29.94 -13.34 40.08
CA GLU A 474 -31.12 -13.52 40.93
C GLU A 474 -31.24 -14.94 41.55
N SER A 475 -30.17 -15.73 41.59
CA SER A 475 -30.19 -17.10 42.07
C SER A 475 -29.64 -17.33 43.49
N CYS A 476 -29.50 -16.27 44.32
CA CYS A 476 -29.10 -16.40 45.73
C CYS A 476 -30.02 -15.66 46.68
N SER A 477 -31.34 -15.94 46.65
CA SER A 477 -32.28 -15.61 47.73
C SER A 477 -33.44 -16.55 47.65
N GLY A 478 -33.30 -17.70 48.36
CA GLY A 478 -34.36 -18.62 48.65
C GLY A 478 -33.92 -19.48 49.84
#